data_fda3eb74bd6f9225c488751fe83eb2c3
#
_entry.id   fda3eb74bd6f9225c488751fe83eb2c3
#
_cell.length_a   1.000
_cell.length_b   1.000
_cell.length_c   1.000
_cell.angle_alpha   90.00
_cell.angle_beta   90.00
_cell.angle_gamma   90.00
#
_symmetry.space_group_name_H-M   'P 1'
#
loop_
_entity.id
_entity.type
_entity.pdbx_description
1 polymer ?
#
loop_
_entity_poly.entity_id
_entity_poly.type
_entity_poly.pdbx_seq_one_letter_code
_entity_poly.pdbx_strand_id
1 'polypeptide(L)'
;LMAIPVLFIFPLLAPIVVALAVMMYFKASKGVADKIRKKRRCIEYELPRLVATIEETLTHNRDVLGILDAYKDGAGPELKRELEITVADMRSGNYEVALTRLESRVGSAMLSDVTRGLISVIRGDETAVCWGSLVLKFSDYQRQNLKAEAEKAPKRVRKLSMALLCCFMMVYVVVIGQVLLSSLGGMFG
;
A
#
# COMPACT_ATOMS: atom_id res chain seq x y z
N LEU A 1 14.78 27.61 46.53
CA LEU A 1 14.26 28.50 45.46
C LEU A 1 14.39 27.90 44.03
N MET A 2 15.11 26.79 43.85
CA MET A 2 15.26 26.12 42.55
C MET A 2 14.21 25.03 42.20
N ALA A 3 13.31 24.69 43.18
CA ALA A 3 12.32 23.64 42.95
C ALA A 3 11.03 24.08 42.24
N ILE A 4 10.77 25.39 42.18
CA ILE A 4 9.54 25.94 41.61
C ILE A 4 9.50 25.82 40.05
N PRO A 5 10.57 26.04 39.27
CA PRO A 5 10.52 25.90 37.82
C PRO A 5 10.39 24.45 37.38
N VAL A 6 10.89 23.47 38.15
CA VAL A 6 10.77 22.04 37.82
C VAL A 6 9.33 21.56 37.95
N LEU A 7 8.58 22.04 38.94
CA LEU A 7 7.16 21.69 39.12
C LEU A 7 6.25 22.29 38.03
N PHE A 8 6.67 23.40 37.40
CA PHE A 8 5.91 24.04 36.34
C PHE A 8 6.16 23.46 34.93
N ILE A 9 7.31 22.78 34.76
CA ILE A 9 7.68 22.08 33.53
C ILE A 9 6.93 20.74 33.39
N PHE A 10 6.62 20.09 34.54
CA PHE A 10 5.96 18.79 34.57
C PHE A 10 4.55 18.77 33.94
N PRO A 11 3.63 19.74 34.19
CA PRO A 11 2.30 19.74 33.57
C PRO A 11 2.34 20.11 32.07
N LEU A 12 3.39 20.81 31.62
CA LEU A 12 3.55 21.14 30.20
C LEU A 12 4.07 19.96 29.36
N LEU A 13 4.80 19.03 29.97
CA LEU A 13 5.30 17.79 29.33
C LEU A 13 4.21 16.70 29.27
N ALA A 14 3.26 16.68 30.17
CA ALA A 14 2.20 15.67 30.23
C ALA A 14 1.39 15.57 28.91
N PRO A 15 0.91 16.67 28.29
CA PRO A 15 0.16 16.57 27.04
C PRO A 15 1.03 16.08 25.87
N ILE A 16 2.35 16.34 25.89
CA ILE A 16 3.28 15.87 24.86
C ILE A 16 3.47 14.37 24.95
N VAL A 17 3.63 13.84 26.17
CA VAL A 17 3.78 12.39 26.42
C VAL A 17 2.48 11.65 26.06
N VAL A 18 1.32 12.20 26.40
CA VAL A 18 0.02 11.64 26.03
C VAL A 18 -0.16 11.65 24.50
N ALA A 19 0.18 12.74 23.84
CA ALA A 19 0.11 12.83 22.37
C ALA A 19 1.02 11.81 21.69
N LEU A 20 2.24 11.61 22.18
CA LEU A 20 3.19 10.58 21.71
C LEU A 20 2.65 9.16 21.97
N ALA A 21 2.09 8.88 23.12
CA ALA A 21 1.51 7.59 23.46
C ALA A 21 0.30 7.25 22.55
N VAL A 22 -0.59 8.21 22.31
CA VAL A 22 -1.72 8.08 21.40
C VAL A 22 -1.24 7.87 19.96
N MET A 23 -0.22 8.61 19.52
CA MET A 23 0.37 8.44 18.19
C MET A 23 1.02 7.06 18.01
N MET A 24 1.71 6.53 19.00
CA MET A 24 2.27 5.18 18.99
C MET A 24 1.17 4.10 18.99
N TYR A 25 0.11 4.29 19.75
CA TYR A 25 -1.04 3.36 19.77
C TYR A 25 -1.72 3.27 18.40
N PHE A 26 -1.98 4.39 17.75
CA PHE A 26 -2.54 4.42 16.39
C PHE A 26 -1.61 3.86 15.33
N LYS A 27 -0.29 3.96 15.52
CA LYS A 27 0.70 3.38 14.59
C LYS A 27 0.82 1.86 14.75
N ALA A 28 0.70 1.34 15.96
CA ALA A 28 0.74 -0.09 16.24
C ALA A 28 -0.49 -0.83 15.68
N SER A 29 -1.69 -0.25 15.80
CA SER A 29 -2.93 -0.87 15.34
C SER A 29 -3.07 -0.95 13.81
N LYS A 30 -2.35 -0.10 13.05
CA LYS A 30 -2.37 -0.08 11.58
C LYS A 30 -1.43 -1.09 10.92
N GLY A 31 -0.51 -1.69 11.69
CA GLY A 31 0.59 -2.48 11.12
C GLY A 31 0.16 -3.74 10.35
N VAL A 32 -0.93 -4.41 10.74
CA VAL A 32 -1.40 -5.63 10.06
C VAL A 32 -2.16 -5.28 8.78
N ALA A 33 -3.06 -4.30 8.84
CA ALA A 33 -3.81 -3.84 7.67
C ALA A 33 -2.88 -3.26 6.59
N ASP A 34 -1.82 -2.56 6.99
CA ASP A 34 -0.83 -2.01 6.08
C ASP A 34 0.02 -3.10 5.41
N LYS A 35 0.35 -4.19 6.10
CA LYS A 35 1.04 -5.36 5.51
C LYS A 35 0.19 -6.03 4.44
N ILE A 36 -1.10 -6.27 4.71
CA ILE A 36 -2.04 -6.85 3.76
C ILE A 36 -2.20 -5.94 2.53
N ARG A 37 -2.36 -4.63 2.74
CA ARG A 37 -2.46 -3.66 1.65
C ARG A 37 -1.18 -3.59 0.82
N LYS A 38 -0.02 -3.68 1.46
CA LYS A 38 1.28 -3.69 0.76
C LYS A 38 1.42 -4.93 -0.11
N LYS A 39 1.13 -6.12 0.43
CA LYS A 39 1.13 -7.39 -0.32
C LYS A 39 0.20 -7.31 -1.53
N ARG A 40 -1.05 -6.87 -1.32
CA ARG A 40 -2.03 -6.70 -2.41
C ARG A 40 -1.52 -5.76 -3.51
N ARG A 41 -0.95 -4.60 -3.14
CA ARG A 41 -0.39 -3.65 -4.10
C ARG A 41 0.79 -4.22 -4.89
N CYS A 42 1.66 -5.01 -4.25
CA CYS A 42 2.76 -5.67 -4.95
C CYS A 42 2.21 -6.62 -6.02
N ILE A 43 1.21 -7.43 -5.69
CA ILE A 43 0.55 -8.33 -6.64
C ILE A 43 -0.15 -7.53 -7.75
N GLU A 44 -0.95 -6.51 -7.42
CA GLU A 44 -1.66 -5.67 -8.40
C GLU A 44 -0.72 -4.97 -9.39
N TYR A 45 0.48 -4.62 -8.96
CA TYR A 45 1.49 -4.01 -9.82
C TYR A 45 2.02 -4.98 -10.89
N GLU A 46 2.04 -6.27 -10.60
CA GLU A 46 2.52 -7.32 -11.52
C GLU A 46 1.42 -7.87 -12.44
N LEU A 47 0.14 -7.71 -12.06
CA LEU A 47 -0.98 -8.26 -12.83
C LEU A 47 -1.00 -7.85 -14.32
N PRO A 48 -0.69 -6.60 -14.70
CA PRO A 48 -0.68 -6.22 -16.11
C PRO A 48 0.32 -7.02 -16.95
N ARG A 49 1.50 -7.33 -16.37
CA ARG A 49 2.50 -8.19 -17.02
C ARG A 49 1.99 -9.62 -17.14
N LEU A 50 1.37 -10.14 -16.07
CA LEU A 50 0.76 -11.47 -16.09
C LEU A 50 -0.30 -11.57 -17.20
N VAL A 51 -1.20 -10.59 -17.29
CA VAL A 51 -2.29 -10.55 -18.29
C VAL A 51 -1.74 -10.51 -19.70
N ALA A 52 -0.72 -9.68 -19.96
CA ALA A 52 -0.07 -9.62 -21.27
C ALA A 52 0.59 -10.96 -21.65
N THR A 53 1.28 -11.62 -20.72
CA THR A 53 1.88 -12.94 -20.95
C THR A 53 0.79 -14.01 -21.20
N ILE A 54 -0.30 -13.97 -20.44
CA ILE A 54 -1.43 -14.89 -20.66
C ILE A 54 -2.05 -14.69 -22.05
N GLU A 55 -2.31 -13.45 -22.44
CA GLU A 55 -2.90 -13.12 -23.76
C GLU A 55 -2.00 -13.66 -24.89
N GLU A 56 -0.70 -13.38 -24.83
CA GLU A 56 0.27 -13.85 -25.82
C GLU A 56 0.30 -15.39 -25.91
N THR A 57 0.34 -16.06 -24.74
CA THR A 57 0.47 -17.52 -24.71
C THR A 57 -0.84 -18.24 -25.09
N LEU A 58 -2.01 -17.68 -24.71
CA LEU A 58 -3.32 -18.23 -25.06
C LEU A 58 -3.57 -18.27 -26.57
N THR A 59 -2.91 -17.39 -27.33
CA THR A 59 -2.97 -17.41 -28.81
C THR A 59 -2.39 -18.70 -29.39
N HIS A 60 -1.44 -19.33 -28.69
CA HIS A 60 -0.75 -20.53 -29.14
C HIS A 60 -1.14 -21.78 -28.36
N ASN A 61 -1.43 -21.65 -27.07
CA ASN A 61 -1.73 -22.77 -26.18
C ASN A 61 -2.78 -22.38 -25.15
N ARG A 62 -3.84 -23.18 -25.02
CA ARG A 62 -4.92 -22.98 -24.04
C ARG A 62 -4.66 -23.68 -22.69
N ASP A 63 -3.44 -24.12 -22.43
CA ASP A 63 -3.07 -24.73 -21.17
C ASP A 63 -2.83 -23.68 -20.07
N VAL A 64 -3.89 -23.34 -19.36
CA VAL A 64 -3.86 -22.37 -18.24
C VAL A 64 -2.88 -22.83 -17.14
N LEU A 65 -2.80 -24.12 -16.86
CA LEU A 65 -1.86 -24.64 -15.85
C LEU A 65 -0.41 -24.40 -16.25
N GLY A 66 -0.06 -24.75 -17.49
CA GLY A 66 1.29 -24.56 -18.02
C GLY A 66 1.69 -23.09 -18.07
N ILE A 67 0.76 -22.20 -18.42
CA ILE A 67 1.00 -20.75 -18.45
C ILE A 67 1.33 -20.21 -17.05
N LEU A 68 0.53 -20.54 -16.04
CA LEU A 68 0.75 -20.10 -14.66
C LEU A 68 2.00 -20.73 -14.04
N ASP A 69 2.29 -21.98 -14.39
CA ASP A 69 3.49 -22.70 -13.93
C ASP A 69 4.78 -22.10 -14.50
N ALA A 70 4.77 -21.72 -15.77
CA ALA A 70 5.90 -21.03 -16.40
C ALA A 70 6.08 -19.60 -15.87
N TYR A 71 4.97 -18.87 -15.67
CA TYR A 71 5.04 -17.48 -15.20
C TYR A 71 5.55 -17.33 -13.77
N LYS A 72 5.29 -18.31 -12.87
CA LYS A 72 5.68 -18.23 -11.45
C LYS A 72 7.18 -17.98 -11.26
N ASP A 73 8.04 -18.48 -12.17
CA ASP A 73 9.49 -18.37 -12.03
C ASP A 73 9.99 -16.94 -12.31
N GLY A 74 9.25 -16.16 -13.11
CA GLY A 74 9.51 -14.74 -13.37
C GLY A 74 8.70 -13.77 -12.50
N ALA A 75 7.85 -14.27 -11.61
CA ALA A 75 6.99 -13.47 -10.75
C ALA A 75 7.75 -12.97 -9.52
N GLY A 76 7.33 -11.82 -8.99
CA GLY A 76 7.82 -11.33 -7.71
C GLY A 76 7.43 -12.21 -6.53
N PRO A 77 8.10 -12.09 -5.39
CA PRO A 77 8.01 -13.06 -4.28
C PRO A 77 6.59 -13.25 -3.74
N GLU A 78 5.79 -12.18 -3.71
CA GLU A 78 4.40 -12.24 -3.21
C GLU A 78 3.47 -12.95 -4.18
N LEU A 79 3.57 -12.65 -5.47
CA LEU A 79 2.77 -13.29 -6.52
C LEU A 79 3.23 -14.72 -6.76
N LYS A 80 4.54 -14.98 -6.78
CA LYS A 80 5.12 -16.32 -6.94
C LYS A 80 4.54 -17.29 -5.92
N ARG A 81 4.54 -16.91 -4.65
CA ARG A 81 4.01 -17.75 -3.56
C ARG A 81 2.54 -18.09 -3.76
N GLU A 82 1.71 -17.13 -4.19
CA GLU A 82 0.29 -17.38 -4.44
C GLU A 82 0.08 -18.26 -5.68
N LEU A 83 0.90 -18.08 -6.73
CA LEU A 83 0.85 -18.92 -7.92
C LEU A 83 1.31 -20.35 -7.63
N GLU A 84 2.37 -20.57 -6.83
CA GLU A 84 2.83 -21.90 -6.42
C GLU A 84 1.71 -22.69 -5.73
N ILE A 85 1.01 -22.06 -4.79
CA ILE A 85 -0.13 -22.68 -4.11
C ILE A 85 -1.25 -22.98 -5.11
N THR A 86 -1.54 -22.06 -6.02
CA THR A 86 -2.63 -22.20 -6.98
C THR A 86 -2.33 -23.30 -8.01
N VAL A 87 -1.10 -23.35 -8.52
CA VAL A 87 -0.65 -24.42 -9.43
C VAL A 87 -0.72 -25.79 -8.75
N ALA A 88 -0.31 -25.88 -7.47
CA ALA A 88 -0.43 -27.11 -6.70
C ALA A 88 -1.91 -27.52 -6.50
N ASP A 89 -2.79 -26.57 -6.19
CA ASP A 89 -4.24 -26.80 -6.09
C ASP A 89 -4.82 -27.25 -7.45
N MET A 90 -4.41 -26.65 -8.57
CA MET A 90 -4.87 -27.04 -9.91
C MET A 90 -4.42 -28.45 -10.30
N ARG A 91 -3.20 -28.84 -9.95
CA ARG A 91 -2.71 -30.21 -10.18
C ARG A 91 -3.49 -31.26 -9.40
N SER A 92 -4.13 -30.89 -8.28
CA SER A 92 -4.97 -31.82 -7.48
C SER A 92 -6.35 -32.05 -8.04
N GLY A 93 -6.81 -31.32 -9.08
CA GLY A 93 -7.98 -31.69 -9.86
C GLY A 93 -8.94 -30.60 -10.31
N ASN A 94 -9.29 -29.59 -9.52
CA ASN A 94 -10.31 -28.62 -9.94
C ASN A 94 -9.73 -27.23 -10.16
N TYR A 95 -9.54 -26.87 -11.43
CA TYR A 95 -8.95 -25.59 -11.85
C TYR A 95 -9.80 -24.39 -11.43
N GLU A 96 -11.14 -24.48 -11.56
CA GLU A 96 -12.02 -23.37 -11.19
C GLU A 96 -11.98 -23.07 -9.70
N VAL A 97 -11.98 -24.11 -8.87
CA VAL A 97 -11.89 -23.99 -7.42
C VAL A 97 -10.54 -23.41 -7.00
N ALA A 98 -9.45 -23.86 -7.64
CA ALA A 98 -8.11 -23.34 -7.35
C ALA A 98 -8.00 -21.84 -7.65
N LEU A 99 -8.54 -21.38 -8.79
CA LEU A 99 -8.57 -19.98 -9.18
C LEU A 99 -9.46 -19.14 -8.26
N THR A 100 -10.61 -19.65 -7.85
CA THR A 100 -11.50 -18.98 -6.88
C THR A 100 -10.86 -18.84 -5.50
N ARG A 101 -10.07 -19.84 -5.08
CA ARG A 101 -9.28 -19.76 -3.84
C ARG A 101 -8.16 -18.70 -3.95
N LEU A 102 -7.48 -18.60 -5.09
CA LEU A 102 -6.50 -17.54 -5.34
C LEU A 102 -7.15 -16.15 -5.20
N GLU A 103 -8.31 -15.95 -5.83
CA GLU A 103 -9.08 -14.71 -5.73
C GLU A 103 -9.40 -14.35 -4.28
N SER A 104 -9.91 -15.31 -3.50
CA SER A 104 -10.27 -15.10 -2.09
C SER A 104 -9.07 -14.81 -1.19
N ARG A 105 -7.90 -15.44 -1.43
CA ARG A 105 -6.67 -15.20 -0.66
C ARG A 105 -6.10 -13.81 -0.88
N VAL A 106 -6.09 -13.33 -2.13
CA VAL A 106 -5.53 -12.03 -2.47
C VAL A 106 -6.54 -10.90 -2.24
N GLY A 107 -7.81 -11.16 -2.52
CA GLY A 107 -8.93 -10.23 -2.34
C GLY A 107 -8.78 -8.96 -3.19
N SER A 108 -8.25 -9.04 -4.40
CA SER A 108 -8.10 -7.93 -5.33
C SER A 108 -9.13 -8.01 -6.45
N ALA A 109 -9.84 -6.89 -6.70
CA ALA A 109 -10.82 -6.82 -7.78
C ALA A 109 -10.16 -7.03 -9.17
N MET A 110 -8.92 -6.56 -9.34
CA MET A 110 -8.16 -6.77 -10.57
C MET A 110 -7.85 -8.25 -10.80
N LEU A 111 -7.42 -8.96 -9.75
CA LEU A 111 -7.18 -10.40 -9.85
C LEU A 111 -8.49 -11.18 -10.09
N SER A 112 -9.61 -10.72 -9.52
CA SER A 112 -10.94 -11.28 -9.78
C SER A 112 -11.30 -11.26 -11.27
N ASP A 113 -11.03 -10.14 -11.96
CA ASP A 113 -11.25 -10.03 -13.40
C ASP A 113 -10.35 -11.03 -14.18
N VAL A 114 -9.09 -11.18 -13.77
CA VAL A 114 -8.15 -12.15 -14.40
C VAL A 114 -8.61 -13.60 -14.17
N THR A 115 -8.98 -13.95 -12.93
CA THR A 115 -9.41 -15.33 -12.61
C THR A 115 -10.70 -15.69 -13.35
N ARG A 116 -11.64 -14.77 -13.50
CA ARG A 116 -12.84 -14.99 -14.32
C ARG A 116 -12.49 -15.20 -15.80
N GLY A 117 -11.55 -14.41 -16.33
CA GLY A 117 -11.05 -14.61 -17.70
C GLY A 117 -10.42 -16.00 -17.87
N LEU A 118 -9.60 -16.46 -16.90
CA LEU A 118 -9.01 -17.78 -16.94
C LEU A 118 -10.04 -18.91 -16.83
N ILE A 119 -11.06 -18.73 -15.99
CA ILE A 119 -12.17 -19.71 -15.88
C ILE A 119 -12.95 -19.80 -17.21
N SER A 120 -13.19 -18.69 -17.90
CA SER A 120 -13.85 -18.74 -19.22
C SER A 120 -13.01 -19.46 -20.27
N VAL A 121 -11.66 -19.33 -20.23
CA VAL A 121 -10.76 -20.13 -21.07
C VAL A 121 -10.88 -21.62 -20.81
N ILE A 122 -10.91 -22.01 -19.51
CA ILE A 122 -11.03 -23.42 -19.11
C ILE A 122 -12.37 -24.02 -19.57
N ARG A 123 -13.44 -23.22 -19.56
CA ARG A 123 -14.76 -23.62 -20.04
C ARG A 123 -14.86 -23.68 -21.55
N GLY A 124 -13.89 -23.15 -22.28
CA GLY A 124 -13.88 -23.14 -23.75
C GLY A 124 -14.64 -21.99 -24.39
N ASP A 125 -14.99 -20.94 -23.64
CA ASP A 125 -15.65 -19.77 -24.18
C ASP A 125 -14.75 -18.99 -25.16
N GLU A 126 -15.33 -18.22 -26.10
CA GLU A 126 -14.59 -17.35 -27.01
C GLU A 126 -13.91 -16.20 -26.25
N THR A 127 -12.63 -16.38 -25.95
CA THR A 127 -11.88 -15.58 -24.99
C THR A 127 -11.16 -14.37 -25.57
N ALA A 128 -10.93 -14.33 -26.88
CA ALA A 128 -10.10 -13.27 -27.50
C ALA A 128 -10.61 -11.84 -27.20
N VAL A 129 -11.93 -11.62 -27.25
CA VAL A 129 -12.54 -10.30 -26.97
C VAL A 129 -12.42 -9.93 -25.48
N CYS A 130 -12.50 -10.91 -24.58
CA CYS A 130 -12.42 -10.67 -23.15
C CYS A 130 -10.99 -10.25 -22.73
N TRP A 131 -9.95 -10.91 -23.24
CA TRP A 131 -8.57 -10.60 -22.90
C TRP A 131 -8.10 -9.27 -23.45
N GLY A 132 -8.46 -8.90 -24.69
CA GLY A 132 -8.14 -7.58 -25.25
C GLY A 132 -8.73 -6.44 -24.41
N SER A 133 -9.97 -6.58 -23.94
CA SER A 133 -10.59 -5.59 -23.06
C SER A 133 -9.93 -5.52 -21.69
N LEU A 134 -9.47 -6.64 -21.14
CA LEU A 134 -8.72 -6.69 -19.89
C LEU A 134 -7.36 -6.00 -20.02
N VAL A 135 -6.60 -6.25 -21.09
CA VAL A 135 -5.31 -5.59 -21.34
C VAL A 135 -5.47 -4.08 -21.39
N LEU A 136 -6.47 -3.58 -22.12
CA LEU A 136 -6.77 -2.15 -22.18
C LEU A 136 -7.10 -1.58 -20.80
N LYS A 137 -7.97 -2.24 -20.04
CA LYS A 137 -8.34 -1.84 -18.66
C LYS A 137 -7.12 -1.79 -17.75
N PHE A 138 -6.22 -2.76 -17.85
CA PHE A 138 -4.99 -2.80 -17.04
C PHE A 138 -3.97 -1.74 -17.45
N SER A 139 -3.85 -1.43 -18.72
CA SER A 139 -2.98 -0.35 -19.20
C SER A 139 -3.46 1.02 -18.70
N ASP A 140 -4.75 1.26 -18.71
CA ASP A 140 -5.34 2.50 -18.18
C ASP A 140 -5.14 2.60 -16.65
N TYR A 141 -5.27 1.49 -15.93
CA TYR A 141 -5.02 1.45 -14.50
C TYR A 141 -3.54 1.77 -14.17
N GLN A 142 -2.59 1.25 -14.94
CA GLN A 142 -1.17 1.61 -14.79
C GLN A 142 -0.94 3.11 -15.01
N ARG A 143 -1.50 3.68 -16.07
CA ARG A 143 -1.40 5.12 -16.36
C ARG A 143 -1.99 5.97 -15.23
N GLN A 144 -3.14 5.57 -14.67
CA GLN A 144 -3.76 6.27 -13.55
C GLN A 144 -2.91 6.18 -12.27
N ASN A 145 -2.33 5.02 -11.98
CA ASN A 145 -1.44 4.83 -10.83
C ASN A 145 -0.17 5.68 -10.94
N LEU A 146 0.47 5.73 -12.11
CA LEU A 146 1.63 6.57 -12.36
C LEU A 146 1.30 8.06 -12.19
N LYS A 147 0.16 8.52 -12.68
CA LYS A 147 -0.32 9.89 -12.45
C LYS A 147 -0.58 10.15 -10.97
N ALA A 148 -1.24 9.24 -10.27
CA ALA A 148 -1.52 9.37 -8.84
C ALA A 148 -0.24 9.34 -7.98
N GLU A 149 0.81 8.63 -8.38
CA GLU A 149 2.11 8.65 -7.71
C GLU A 149 2.86 9.96 -7.97
N ALA A 150 2.85 10.45 -9.20
CA ALA A 150 3.41 11.75 -9.54
C ALA A 150 2.74 12.90 -8.77
N GLU A 151 1.43 12.85 -8.55
CA GLU A 151 0.70 13.82 -7.75
C GLU A 151 0.94 13.72 -6.23
N LYS A 152 1.39 12.57 -5.73
CA LYS A 152 1.69 12.37 -4.29
C LYS A 152 3.05 12.95 -3.90
N ALA A 153 4.00 13.01 -4.82
CA ALA A 153 5.34 13.54 -4.56
C ALA A 153 5.31 15.00 -4.04
N PRO A 154 4.62 15.96 -4.68
CA PRO A 154 4.54 17.33 -4.19
C PRO A 154 3.78 17.45 -2.86
N LYS A 155 2.81 16.58 -2.60
CA LYS A 155 2.07 16.56 -1.32
C LYS A 155 2.93 16.13 -0.13
N ARG A 156 3.91 15.25 -0.32
CA ARG A 156 4.87 14.86 0.73
C ARG A 156 5.84 16.00 1.05
N VAL A 157 6.37 16.66 0.04
CA VAL A 157 7.27 17.80 0.21
C VAL A 157 6.55 18.94 0.94
N ARG A 158 5.30 19.25 0.57
CA ARG A 158 4.49 20.28 1.22
C ARG A 158 4.21 19.95 2.70
N LYS A 159 3.96 18.68 3.06
CA LYS A 159 3.80 18.28 4.46
C LYS A 159 5.07 18.43 5.27
N LEU A 160 6.23 18.10 4.71
CA LEU A 160 7.54 18.30 5.35
C LEU A 160 7.83 19.79 5.55
N SER A 161 7.58 20.61 4.53
CA SER A 161 7.74 22.06 4.61
C SER A 161 6.80 22.68 5.67
N MET A 162 5.54 22.25 5.75
CA MET A 162 4.60 22.69 6.79
C MET A 162 5.05 22.28 8.20
N ALA A 163 5.55 21.06 8.37
CA ALA A 163 6.08 20.58 9.65
C ALA A 163 7.29 21.40 10.12
N LEU A 164 8.19 21.73 9.19
CA LEU A 164 9.37 22.55 9.44
C LEU A 164 8.98 23.99 9.83
N LEU A 165 8.00 24.57 9.13
CA LEU A 165 7.46 25.89 9.45
C LEU A 165 6.81 25.93 10.83
N CYS A 166 6.02 24.91 11.21
CA CYS A 166 5.47 24.79 12.55
C CYS A 166 6.57 24.67 13.62
N CYS A 167 7.65 23.96 13.35
CA CYS A 167 8.78 23.82 14.26
C CYS A 167 9.47 25.17 14.48
N PHE A 168 9.69 25.97 13.43
CA PHE A 168 10.24 27.32 13.53
C PHE A 168 9.33 28.25 14.33
N MET A 169 8.03 28.21 14.11
CA MET A 169 7.06 29.02 14.87
C MET A 169 7.07 28.67 16.36
N MET A 170 7.18 27.37 16.70
CA MET A 170 7.29 26.93 18.10
C MET A 170 8.55 27.50 18.78
N VAL A 171 9.70 27.41 18.11
CA VAL A 171 10.97 27.96 18.65
C VAL A 171 10.84 29.48 18.85
N TYR A 172 10.23 30.19 17.89
CA TYR A 172 10.04 31.63 17.95
C TYR A 172 9.14 32.04 19.14
N VAL A 173 8.05 31.33 19.38
CA VAL A 173 7.15 31.57 20.53
C VAL A 173 7.85 31.34 21.86
N VAL A 174 8.71 30.29 21.97
CA VAL A 174 9.47 30.01 23.20
C VAL A 174 10.48 31.12 23.47
N VAL A 175 11.21 31.59 22.45
CA VAL A 175 12.20 32.69 22.60
C VAL A 175 11.53 33.99 23.04
N ILE A 176 10.42 34.38 22.40
CA ILE A 176 9.68 35.59 22.78
C ILE A 176 9.13 35.45 24.22
N GLY A 177 8.59 34.27 24.59
CA GLY A 177 8.09 34.02 25.93
C GLY A 177 9.19 34.16 26.99
N GLN A 178 10.41 33.69 26.72
CA GLN A 178 11.54 33.89 27.63
C GLN A 178 11.96 35.35 27.76
N VAL A 179 12.02 36.07 26.65
CA VAL A 179 12.38 37.50 26.65
C VAL A 179 11.35 38.33 27.43
N LEU A 180 10.06 38.05 27.25
CA LEU A 180 8.98 38.73 28.00
C LEU A 180 9.04 38.44 29.51
N LEU A 181 9.29 37.18 29.88
CA LEU A 181 9.46 36.76 31.28
C LEU A 181 10.69 37.39 31.94
N SER A 182 11.81 37.48 31.22
CA SER A 182 13.00 38.14 31.74
C SER A 182 12.81 39.67 31.88
N SER A 183 12.07 40.27 30.96
CA SER A 183 11.74 41.72 31.02
C SER A 183 10.81 42.06 32.19
N LEU A 184 9.81 41.21 32.44
CA LEU A 184 8.91 41.36 33.60
C LEU A 184 9.62 41.09 34.93
N GLY A 185 10.52 40.12 34.99
CA GLY A 185 11.34 39.83 36.18
C GLY A 185 12.29 40.98 36.57
N GLY A 186 12.79 41.71 35.58
CA GLY A 186 13.61 42.92 35.82
C GLY A 186 12.84 44.17 36.28
N MET A 187 11.51 44.15 36.16
CA MET A 187 10.65 45.27 36.59
C MET A 187 10.12 45.11 38.04
N PHE A 188 10.19 43.91 38.59
CA PHE A 188 9.75 43.57 39.97
C PHE A 188 10.89 43.23 40.92
N GLY A 189 12.14 43.34 40.55
CA GLY A 189 13.35 43.22 41.38
C GLY A 189 14.09 44.56 41.45
#